data_2f051a78fc74f6b6584dc60eb34900fd
#
_entry.id   2f051a78fc74f6b6584dc60eb34900fd
#
_cell.length_a   1.000
_cell.length_b   1.000
_cell.length_c   1.000
_cell.angle_alpha   90.00
_cell.angle_beta   90.00
_cell.angle_gamma   90.00
#
_symmetry.space_group_name_H-M   'P 1'
#
loop_
_entity.id
_entity.type
_entity.pdbx_description
1 polymer ?
#
loop_
_entity_poly.entity_id
_entity_poly.type
_entity_poly.pdbx_seq_one_letter_code
_entity_poly.pdbx_strand_id
1 'polypeptide(L)'
;MARHVKPNEYAARRREILDAALRLMHEKGYERMTIQDVLVDLQMSKGALYHYFDSKQSLLEAIVEGMAESGSAALAAVVDNTDLGAIDKLHAYFAMSSTWKAEHIAEVATAMRLWRHENNALLRQKLSQETMRTNTPALESIITEGCREGVFDTAHPHEAAIIIAGMGLHLADAIIDAIDADGTDPLDTSGSRAGSVAAAYTDAFERILGAPPGSLTARD
;
A
#
# COMPACT_ATOMS: atom_id res chain seq x y z
N MET A 1 -20.22 24.94 28.73
CA MET A 1 -21.01 24.16 27.74
C MET A 1 -20.05 23.57 26.74
N ALA A 2 -19.86 22.25 26.76
CA ALA A 2 -19.02 21.56 25.81
C ALA A 2 -19.74 21.56 24.44
N ARG A 3 -19.13 22.19 23.44
CA ARG A 3 -19.62 22.21 22.06
C ARG A 3 -19.49 20.81 21.49
N HIS A 4 -20.60 20.09 21.34
CA HIS A 4 -20.63 18.80 20.62
C HIS A 4 -20.23 19.08 19.17
N VAL A 5 -18.99 18.73 18.80
CA VAL A 5 -18.55 18.74 17.41
C VAL A 5 -19.36 17.68 16.68
N LYS A 6 -20.04 18.04 15.60
CA LYS A 6 -20.78 17.06 14.80
C LYS A 6 -19.81 16.05 14.21
N PRO A 7 -20.15 14.74 14.16
CA PRO A 7 -19.24 13.70 13.66
C PRO A 7 -18.60 14.02 12.30
N ASN A 8 -19.35 14.66 11.40
CA ASN A 8 -18.85 15.06 10.08
C ASN A 8 -17.81 16.20 10.16
N GLU A 9 -17.96 17.14 11.10
CA GLU A 9 -17.00 18.24 11.31
C GLU A 9 -15.69 17.69 11.91
N TYR A 10 -15.78 16.71 12.82
CA TYR A 10 -14.62 16.03 13.38
C TYR A 10 -13.84 15.27 12.30
N ALA A 11 -14.52 14.48 11.49
CA ALA A 11 -13.89 13.71 10.42
C ALA A 11 -13.24 14.61 9.35
N ALA A 12 -13.92 15.69 8.97
CA ALA A 12 -13.36 16.66 8.01
C ALA A 12 -12.09 17.34 8.55
N ARG A 13 -12.10 17.75 9.82
CA ARG A 13 -10.94 18.40 10.43
C ARG A 13 -9.79 17.42 10.64
N ARG A 14 -10.10 16.17 11.01
CA ARG A 14 -9.09 15.12 11.12
C ARG A 14 -8.37 14.88 9.79
N ARG A 15 -9.11 14.83 8.69
CA ARG A 15 -8.54 14.68 7.33
C ARG A 15 -7.65 15.87 6.97
N GLU A 16 -8.11 17.10 7.20
CA GLU A 16 -7.32 18.33 6.94
C GLU A 16 -5.97 18.32 7.68
N ILE A 17 -5.94 17.80 8.91
CA ILE A 17 -4.70 17.65 9.68
C ILE A 17 -3.79 16.60 9.04
N LEU A 18 -4.33 15.47 8.58
CA LEU A 18 -3.56 14.42 7.92
C LEU A 18 -2.98 14.90 6.59
N ASP A 19 -3.77 15.63 5.79
CA ASP A 19 -3.34 16.18 4.50
C ASP A 19 -2.20 17.21 4.68
N ALA A 20 -2.31 18.07 5.70
CA ALA A 20 -1.25 19.00 6.04
C ALA A 20 0.02 18.30 6.51
N ALA A 21 -0.11 17.30 7.38
CA ALA A 21 1.02 16.51 7.86
C ALA A 21 1.70 15.76 6.72
N LEU A 22 0.95 15.13 5.82
CA LEU A 22 1.48 14.44 4.64
C LEU A 22 2.25 15.39 3.73
N ARG A 23 1.70 16.57 3.42
CA ARG A 23 2.38 17.61 2.64
C ARG A 23 3.69 18.06 3.29
N LEU A 24 3.66 18.35 4.60
CA LEU A 24 4.87 18.74 5.35
C LEU A 24 5.91 17.63 5.43
N MET A 25 5.49 16.38 5.55
CA MET A 25 6.39 15.22 5.47
C MET A 25 7.06 15.13 4.10
N HIS A 26 6.32 15.46 3.04
CA HIS A 26 6.84 15.51 1.67
C HIS A 26 7.89 16.61 1.50
N GLU A 27 7.60 17.82 1.98
CA GLU A 27 8.47 18.98 1.82
C GLU A 27 9.76 18.90 2.66
N LYS A 28 9.64 18.44 3.90
CA LYS A 28 10.72 18.48 4.90
C LYS A 28 11.30 17.12 5.26
N GLY A 29 10.62 16.04 4.91
CA GLY A 29 10.87 14.71 5.43
C GLY A 29 10.30 14.52 6.84
N TYR A 30 9.94 13.26 7.18
CA TYR A 30 9.32 12.94 8.48
C TYR A 30 10.19 13.41 9.66
N GLU A 31 11.48 13.12 9.64
CA GLU A 31 12.37 13.44 10.76
C GLU A 31 12.35 14.93 11.11
N ARG A 32 12.39 15.79 10.11
CA ARG A 32 12.46 17.25 10.28
C ARG A 32 11.10 17.91 10.47
N MET A 33 10.00 17.28 10.05
CA MET A 33 8.67 17.77 10.34
C MET A 33 8.38 17.70 11.84
N THR A 34 7.77 18.71 12.39
CA THR A 34 7.38 18.79 13.79
C THR A 34 5.87 19.02 13.93
N ILE A 35 5.32 18.70 15.08
CA ILE A 35 3.92 19.08 15.42
C ILE A 35 3.72 20.59 15.29
N GLN A 36 4.74 21.39 15.63
CA GLN A 36 4.68 22.84 15.50
C GLN A 36 4.51 23.29 14.05
N ASP A 37 5.11 22.60 13.08
CA ASP A 37 4.92 22.90 11.66
C ASP A 37 3.46 22.73 11.25
N VAL A 38 2.81 21.65 11.70
CA VAL A 38 1.38 21.39 11.43
C VAL A 38 0.49 22.47 12.08
N LEU A 39 0.81 22.88 13.31
CA LEU A 39 0.08 23.94 14.01
C LEU A 39 0.17 25.28 13.27
N VAL A 40 1.35 25.63 12.75
CA VAL A 40 1.57 26.87 11.99
C VAL A 40 0.85 26.81 10.65
N ASP A 41 0.96 25.71 9.92
CA ASP A 41 0.34 25.53 8.60
C ASP A 41 -1.19 25.64 8.66
N LEU A 42 -1.80 25.01 9.67
CA LEU A 42 -3.24 25.01 9.86
C LEU A 42 -3.77 26.15 10.75
N GLN A 43 -2.91 27.00 11.25
CA GLN A 43 -3.24 28.07 12.21
C GLN A 43 -4.03 27.52 13.41
N MET A 44 -3.65 26.35 13.92
CA MET A 44 -4.29 25.66 15.03
C MET A 44 -3.58 25.88 16.36
N SER A 45 -4.36 25.87 17.44
CA SER A 45 -3.77 25.77 18.77
C SER A 45 -3.28 24.36 19.08
N LYS A 46 -2.27 24.23 19.94
CA LYS A 46 -1.75 22.94 20.40
C LYS A 46 -2.84 22.06 21.00
N GLY A 47 -3.72 22.61 21.83
CA GLY A 47 -4.84 21.86 22.44
C GLY A 47 -5.84 21.36 21.41
N ALA A 48 -6.10 22.12 20.33
CA ALA A 48 -7.00 21.71 19.27
C ALA A 48 -6.44 20.51 18.48
N LEU A 49 -5.13 20.49 18.20
CA LEU A 49 -4.51 19.35 17.52
C LEU A 49 -4.48 18.10 18.39
N TYR A 50 -4.12 18.25 19.68
CA TYR A 50 -4.07 17.10 20.61
C TYR A 50 -5.44 16.47 20.90
N HIS A 51 -6.52 17.13 20.52
CA HIS A 51 -7.86 16.53 20.52
C HIS A 51 -8.03 15.45 19.42
N TYR A 52 -7.23 15.49 18.36
CA TYR A 52 -7.26 14.58 17.22
C TYR A 52 -6.12 13.56 17.23
N PHE A 53 -4.91 13.99 17.61
CA PHE A 53 -3.68 13.20 17.53
C PHE A 53 -2.77 13.49 18.72
N ASP A 54 -2.41 12.45 19.46
CA ASP A 54 -1.59 12.55 20.66
C ASP A 54 -0.11 12.77 20.37
N SER A 55 0.36 12.45 19.17
CA SER A 55 1.77 12.50 18.82
C SER A 55 1.98 12.62 17.30
N LYS A 56 3.21 12.96 16.90
CA LYS A 56 3.66 12.87 15.51
C LYS A 56 3.56 11.44 14.96
N GLN A 57 3.80 10.45 15.82
CA GLN A 57 3.68 9.04 15.44
C GLN A 57 2.22 8.65 15.16
N SER A 58 1.24 9.10 15.96
CA SER A 58 -0.18 8.85 15.71
C SER A 58 -0.69 9.51 14.42
N LEU A 59 -0.10 10.65 14.02
CA LEU A 59 -0.34 11.23 12.69
C LEU A 59 0.14 10.30 11.57
N LEU A 60 1.36 9.79 11.69
CA LEU A 60 1.91 8.86 10.70
C LEU A 60 1.09 7.57 10.62
N GLU A 61 0.77 6.97 11.75
CA GLU A 61 -0.08 5.77 11.82
C GLU A 61 -1.41 5.99 11.08
N ALA A 62 -2.08 7.10 11.34
CA ALA A 62 -3.36 7.41 10.71
C ALA A 62 -3.24 7.72 9.19
N ILE A 63 -2.15 8.32 8.74
CA ILE A 63 -1.87 8.51 7.30
C ILE A 63 -1.75 7.15 6.63
N VAL A 64 -0.97 6.25 7.21
CA VAL A 64 -0.74 4.92 6.64
C VAL A 64 -2.00 4.06 6.65
N GLU A 65 -2.80 4.12 7.74
CA GLU A 65 -4.10 3.46 7.80
C GLU A 65 -5.02 3.95 6.67
N GLY A 66 -5.10 5.26 6.46
CA GLY A 66 -5.90 5.83 5.37
C GLY A 66 -5.45 5.40 3.97
N MET A 67 -4.14 5.24 3.76
CA MET A 67 -3.58 4.70 2.52
C MET A 67 -3.97 3.22 2.32
N ALA A 68 -3.89 2.41 3.38
CA ALA A 68 -4.28 1.00 3.34
C ALA A 68 -5.78 0.82 3.07
N GLU A 69 -6.64 1.63 3.70
CA GLU A 69 -8.09 1.63 3.46
C GLU A 69 -8.43 1.99 2.00
N SER A 70 -7.77 3.01 1.44
CA SER A 70 -7.98 3.40 0.04
C SER A 70 -7.57 2.29 -0.93
N GLY A 71 -6.44 1.64 -0.69
CA GLY A 71 -5.98 0.48 -1.46
C GLY A 71 -6.94 -0.71 -1.36
N SER A 72 -7.47 -0.98 -0.17
CA SER A 72 -8.43 -2.05 0.06
C SER A 72 -9.77 -1.82 -0.66
N ALA A 73 -10.28 -0.59 -0.65
CA ALA A 73 -11.53 -0.25 -1.37
C ALA A 73 -11.40 -0.45 -2.88
N ALA A 74 -10.25 -0.04 -3.44
CA ALA A 74 -9.97 -0.24 -4.85
C ALA A 74 -9.83 -1.75 -5.20
N LEU A 75 -9.21 -2.54 -4.32
CA LEU A 75 -9.09 -3.99 -4.49
C LEU A 75 -10.45 -4.69 -4.45
N ALA A 76 -11.35 -4.28 -3.55
CA ALA A 76 -12.70 -4.82 -3.51
C ALA A 76 -13.43 -4.62 -4.85
N ALA A 77 -13.28 -3.47 -5.49
CA ALA A 77 -13.87 -3.21 -6.80
C ALA A 77 -13.35 -4.16 -7.90
N VAL A 78 -12.09 -4.59 -7.83
CA VAL A 78 -11.54 -5.60 -8.76
C VAL A 78 -12.12 -6.99 -8.48
N VAL A 79 -12.18 -7.39 -7.21
CA VAL A 79 -12.73 -8.70 -6.80
C VAL A 79 -14.18 -8.84 -7.25
N ASP A 80 -14.98 -7.78 -7.02
CA ASP A 80 -16.42 -7.77 -7.31
C ASP A 80 -16.74 -7.59 -8.79
N ASN A 81 -15.75 -7.32 -9.65
CA ASN A 81 -15.97 -7.16 -11.09
C ASN A 81 -16.21 -8.53 -11.76
N THR A 82 -17.46 -8.79 -12.11
CA THR A 82 -17.88 -10.05 -12.76
C THR A 82 -17.52 -10.15 -14.24
N ASP A 83 -17.07 -9.05 -14.87
CA ASP A 83 -16.65 -9.03 -16.27
C ASP A 83 -15.21 -9.49 -16.48
N LEU A 84 -14.45 -9.65 -15.39
CA LEU A 84 -13.06 -10.09 -15.39
C LEU A 84 -12.95 -11.54 -14.92
N GLY A 85 -12.19 -12.37 -15.64
CA GLY A 85 -11.75 -13.68 -15.15
C GLY A 85 -10.61 -13.56 -14.14
N ALA A 86 -10.28 -14.65 -13.45
CA ALA A 86 -9.33 -14.66 -12.35
C ALA A 86 -7.92 -14.15 -12.74
N ILE A 87 -7.43 -14.46 -13.93
CA ILE A 87 -6.14 -13.96 -14.44
C ILE A 87 -6.20 -12.43 -14.58
N ASP A 88 -7.26 -11.88 -15.20
CA ASP A 88 -7.40 -10.45 -15.41
C ASP A 88 -7.60 -9.70 -14.09
N LYS A 89 -8.28 -10.32 -13.11
CA LYS A 89 -8.37 -9.79 -11.74
C LYS A 89 -7.01 -9.73 -11.06
N LEU A 90 -6.15 -10.75 -11.21
CA LEU A 90 -4.77 -10.70 -10.69
C LEU A 90 -3.93 -9.63 -11.41
N HIS A 91 -4.06 -9.50 -12.73
CA HIS A 91 -3.42 -8.38 -13.44
C HIS A 91 -3.88 -7.03 -12.91
N ALA A 92 -5.19 -6.83 -12.75
CA ALA A 92 -5.74 -5.60 -12.17
C ALA A 92 -5.24 -5.36 -10.74
N TYR A 93 -5.17 -6.39 -9.90
CA TYR A 93 -4.62 -6.32 -8.55
C TYR A 93 -3.16 -5.83 -8.54
N PHE A 94 -2.30 -6.43 -9.38
CA PHE A 94 -0.90 -6.03 -9.46
C PHE A 94 -0.73 -4.66 -10.13
N ALA A 95 -1.51 -4.37 -11.19
CA ALA A 95 -1.50 -3.07 -11.88
C ALA A 95 -1.97 -1.94 -10.97
N MET A 96 -3.04 -2.13 -10.20
CA MET A 96 -3.50 -1.15 -9.21
C MET A 96 -2.45 -0.84 -8.17
N SER A 97 -1.79 -1.87 -7.65
CA SER A 97 -0.69 -1.67 -6.71
C SER A 97 0.46 -0.87 -7.35
N SER A 98 0.70 -1.02 -8.65
CA SER A 98 1.74 -0.30 -9.40
C SER A 98 1.30 1.11 -9.79
N THR A 99 0.10 1.28 -10.34
CA THR A 99 -0.45 2.58 -10.77
C THR A 99 -0.68 3.50 -9.58
N TRP A 100 -1.28 3.00 -8.50
CA TRP A 100 -1.47 3.77 -7.28
C TRP A 100 -0.14 4.23 -6.68
N LYS A 101 0.88 3.35 -6.69
CA LYS A 101 2.24 3.70 -6.25
C LYS A 101 2.90 4.72 -7.18
N ALA A 102 2.67 4.63 -8.49
CA ALA A 102 3.21 5.59 -9.46
C ALA A 102 2.58 6.98 -9.31
N GLU A 103 1.27 7.06 -9.12
CA GLU A 103 0.55 8.31 -8.89
C GLU A 103 0.93 8.98 -7.56
N HIS A 104 1.33 8.20 -6.56
CA HIS A 104 1.71 8.64 -5.20
C HIS A 104 3.18 8.36 -4.90
N ILE A 105 4.05 8.35 -5.94
CA ILE A 105 5.42 7.85 -5.81
C ILE A 105 6.24 8.62 -4.77
N ALA A 106 6.02 9.91 -4.66
CA ALA A 106 6.75 10.72 -3.72
C ALA A 106 6.27 10.48 -2.27
N GLU A 107 4.96 10.26 -2.05
CA GLU A 107 4.37 9.85 -0.78
C GLU A 107 4.85 8.44 -0.40
N VAL A 108 4.78 7.52 -1.36
CA VAL A 108 5.26 6.15 -1.20
C VAL A 108 6.76 6.13 -0.88
N ALA A 109 7.59 6.85 -1.62
CA ALA A 109 9.02 6.93 -1.36
C ALA A 109 9.34 7.56 0.01
N THR A 110 8.54 8.54 0.44
CA THR A 110 8.65 9.13 1.79
C THR A 110 8.20 8.13 2.85
N ALA A 111 7.06 7.50 2.69
CA ALA A 111 6.55 6.46 3.57
C ALA A 111 7.54 5.29 3.68
N MET A 112 8.16 4.88 2.56
CA MET A 112 9.14 3.80 2.52
C MET A 112 10.47 4.14 3.18
N ARG A 113 10.98 5.37 3.01
CA ARG A 113 12.16 5.83 3.78
C ARG A 113 11.89 5.83 5.28
N LEU A 114 10.69 6.25 5.70
CA LEU A 114 10.23 6.20 7.08
C LEU A 114 10.04 4.78 7.58
N TRP A 115 9.53 3.92 6.72
CA TRP A 115 9.34 2.50 6.98
C TRP A 115 10.65 1.80 7.34
N ARG A 116 11.74 2.14 6.68
CA ARG A 116 13.07 1.55 6.91
C ARG A 116 13.80 2.08 8.16
N HIS A 117 13.32 3.17 8.74
CA HIS A 117 13.95 3.71 9.96
C HIS A 117 13.77 2.74 11.13
N GLU A 118 14.86 2.45 11.86
CA GLU A 118 14.88 1.45 12.94
C GLU A 118 13.81 1.70 14.01
N ASN A 119 13.53 2.97 14.30
CA ASN A 119 12.50 3.36 15.28
C ASN A 119 11.06 3.04 14.88
N ASN A 120 10.82 2.62 13.63
CA ASN A 120 9.48 2.34 13.10
C ASN A 120 9.17 0.84 12.98
N ALA A 121 9.94 -0.03 13.63
CA ALA A 121 9.74 -1.49 13.57
C ALA A 121 8.33 -1.93 13.98
N LEU A 122 7.75 -1.32 15.02
CA LEU A 122 6.39 -1.62 15.46
C LEU A 122 5.35 -1.15 14.44
N LEU A 123 5.57 0.01 13.82
CA LEU A 123 4.70 0.53 12.76
C LEU A 123 4.72 -0.40 11.56
N ARG A 124 5.92 -0.84 11.11
CA ARG A 124 6.06 -1.84 10.05
C ARG A 124 5.28 -3.11 10.33
N GLN A 125 5.41 -3.64 11.55
CA GLN A 125 4.69 -4.84 11.94
C GLN A 125 3.17 -4.66 11.85
N LYS A 126 2.65 -3.56 12.39
CA LYS A 126 1.20 -3.25 12.34
C LYS A 126 0.69 -3.13 10.91
N LEU A 127 1.43 -2.43 10.06
CA LEU A 127 1.04 -2.26 8.65
C LEU A 127 1.11 -3.54 7.85
N SER A 128 2.16 -4.35 8.05
CA SER A 128 2.24 -5.67 7.43
C SER A 128 1.05 -6.53 7.86
N GLN A 129 0.70 -6.53 9.14
CA GLN A 129 -0.46 -7.26 9.64
C GLN A 129 -1.77 -6.74 9.02
N GLU A 130 -1.94 -5.43 8.91
CA GLU A 130 -3.15 -4.84 8.32
C GLU A 130 -3.24 -5.12 6.81
N THR A 131 -2.13 -4.99 6.08
CA THR A 131 -2.08 -5.36 4.65
C THR A 131 -2.40 -6.82 4.43
N MET A 132 -1.84 -7.72 5.24
CA MET A 132 -2.18 -9.15 5.19
C MET A 132 -3.66 -9.39 5.47
N ARG A 133 -4.21 -8.73 6.49
CA ARG A 133 -5.62 -8.86 6.88
C ARG A 133 -6.58 -8.41 5.78
N THR A 134 -6.23 -7.37 5.03
CA THR A 134 -7.08 -6.80 3.97
C THR A 134 -6.89 -7.49 2.62
N ASN A 135 -5.66 -7.83 2.25
CA ASN A 135 -5.38 -8.37 0.91
C ASN A 135 -5.59 -9.89 0.82
N THR A 136 -5.35 -10.64 1.90
CA THR A 136 -5.48 -12.11 1.86
C THR A 136 -6.89 -12.56 1.45
N PRO A 137 -8.01 -12.06 2.01
CA PRO A 137 -9.34 -12.48 1.59
C PRO A 137 -9.65 -12.18 0.12
N ALA A 138 -9.18 -11.04 -0.38
CA ALA A 138 -9.38 -10.66 -1.77
C ALA A 138 -8.61 -11.58 -2.72
N LEU A 139 -7.35 -11.86 -2.43
CA LEU A 139 -6.53 -12.81 -3.20
C LEU A 139 -7.09 -14.22 -3.14
N GLU A 140 -7.54 -14.69 -1.97
CA GLU A 140 -8.19 -16.00 -1.82
C GLU A 140 -9.42 -16.13 -2.71
N SER A 141 -10.25 -15.07 -2.76
CA SER A 141 -11.42 -15.04 -3.63
C SER A 141 -11.04 -15.17 -5.11
N ILE A 142 -10.06 -14.40 -5.57
CA ILE A 142 -9.57 -14.46 -6.97
C ILE A 142 -8.95 -15.84 -7.27
N ILE A 143 -8.14 -16.38 -6.37
CA ILE A 143 -7.48 -17.68 -6.56
C ILE A 143 -8.51 -18.81 -6.59
N THR A 144 -9.49 -18.79 -5.69
CA THR A 144 -10.59 -19.77 -5.67
C THR A 144 -11.40 -19.72 -6.95
N GLU A 145 -11.68 -18.51 -7.47
CA GLU A 145 -12.34 -18.32 -8.76
C GLU A 145 -11.51 -18.92 -9.90
N GLY A 146 -10.20 -18.67 -9.94
CA GLY A 146 -9.30 -19.21 -10.96
C GLY A 146 -9.17 -20.73 -10.92
N CYS A 147 -9.21 -21.33 -9.74
CA CYS A 147 -9.28 -22.79 -9.63
C CYS A 147 -10.61 -23.33 -10.21
N ARG A 148 -11.73 -22.65 -9.99
CA ARG A 148 -13.02 -23.02 -10.57
C ARG A 148 -13.08 -22.82 -12.08
N GLU A 149 -12.41 -21.81 -12.60
CA GLU A 149 -12.24 -21.55 -14.05
C GLU A 149 -11.26 -22.53 -14.71
N GLY A 150 -10.45 -23.27 -13.93
CA GLY A 150 -9.40 -24.17 -14.42
C GLY A 150 -8.16 -23.45 -14.93
N VAL A 151 -7.98 -22.16 -14.61
CA VAL A 151 -6.80 -21.36 -14.97
C VAL A 151 -5.71 -21.42 -13.90
N PHE A 152 -6.07 -21.81 -12.68
CA PHE A 152 -5.14 -22.09 -11.58
C PHE A 152 -5.29 -23.55 -11.12
N ASP A 153 -4.15 -24.14 -10.70
CA ASP A 153 -4.09 -25.50 -10.19
C ASP A 153 -3.33 -25.51 -8.85
N THR A 154 -4.03 -25.08 -7.79
CA THR A 154 -3.53 -25.15 -6.42
C THR A 154 -4.53 -25.86 -5.52
N ALA A 155 -4.04 -26.82 -4.72
CA ALA A 155 -4.85 -27.50 -3.72
C ALA A 155 -5.14 -26.65 -2.47
N HIS A 156 -4.46 -25.50 -2.33
CA HIS A 156 -4.45 -24.66 -1.12
C HIS A 156 -4.66 -23.17 -1.44
N PRO A 157 -5.87 -22.74 -1.93
CA PRO A 157 -6.11 -21.36 -2.33
C PRO A 157 -5.88 -20.33 -1.21
N HIS A 158 -6.27 -20.66 0.03
CA HIS A 158 -6.07 -19.78 1.19
C HIS A 158 -4.59 -19.57 1.50
N GLU A 159 -3.81 -20.66 1.58
CA GLU A 159 -2.38 -20.60 1.85
C GLU A 159 -1.62 -19.92 0.71
N ALA A 160 -2.00 -20.16 -0.54
CA ALA A 160 -1.45 -19.47 -1.70
C ALA A 160 -1.69 -17.95 -1.60
N ALA A 161 -2.89 -17.52 -1.18
CA ALA A 161 -3.21 -16.12 -0.96
C ALA A 161 -2.32 -15.48 0.13
N ILE A 162 -2.11 -16.17 1.25
CA ILE A 162 -1.21 -15.73 2.33
C ILE A 162 0.22 -15.58 1.81
N ILE A 163 0.71 -16.58 1.08
CA ILE A 163 2.08 -16.57 0.55
C ILE A 163 2.26 -15.41 -0.45
N ILE A 164 1.33 -15.26 -1.40
CA ILE A 164 1.39 -14.20 -2.41
C ILE A 164 1.27 -12.81 -1.78
N ALA A 165 0.37 -12.61 -0.81
CA ALA A 165 0.27 -11.35 -0.08
C ALA A 165 1.58 -11.01 0.67
N GLY A 166 2.18 -11.98 1.35
CA GLY A 166 3.46 -11.83 2.02
C GLY A 166 4.61 -11.53 1.07
N MET A 167 4.69 -12.26 -0.04
CA MET A 167 5.67 -11.99 -1.09
C MET A 167 5.48 -10.61 -1.73
N GLY A 168 4.25 -10.13 -1.88
CA GLY A 168 3.94 -8.79 -2.38
C GLY A 168 4.51 -7.67 -1.50
N LEU A 169 4.52 -7.84 -0.17
CA LEU A 169 5.18 -6.91 0.76
C LEU A 169 6.71 -6.89 0.52
N HIS A 170 7.33 -8.06 0.39
CA HIS A 170 8.76 -8.17 0.10
C HIS A 170 9.14 -7.69 -1.30
N LEU A 171 8.27 -7.89 -2.29
CA LEU A 171 8.46 -7.36 -3.64
C LEU A 171 8.57 -5.83 -3.64
N ALA A 172 7.71 -5.16 -2.88
CA ALA A 172 7.75 -3.70 -2.77
C ALA A 172 9.11 -3.22 -2.21
N ASP A 173 9.61 -3.85 -1.15
CA ASP A 173 10.92 -3.54 -0.58
C ASP A 173 12.06 -3.84 -1.58
N ALA A 174 12.02 -4.98 -2.27
CA ALA A 174 13.04 -5.41 -3.21
C ALA A 174 13.12 -4.50 -4.46
N ILE A 175 11.97 -4.00 -4.95
CA ILE A 175 11.93 -3.04 -6.05
C ILE A 175 12.58 -1.72 -5.63
N ILE A 176 12.29 -1.21 -4.45
CA ILE A 176 12.86 0.03 -3.95
C ILE A 176 14.37 -0.11 -3.76
N ASP A 177 14.83 -1.24 -3.20
CA ASP A 177 16.27 -1.53 -3.07
C ASP A 177 16.96 -1.55 -4.43
N ALA A 178 16.30 -2.10 -5.45
CA ALA A 178 16.84 -2.15 -6.81
C ALA A 178 16.92 -0.76 -7.43
N ILE A 179 15.89 0.09 -7.26
CA ILE A 179 15.86 1.47 -7.76
C ILE A 179 16.95 2.32 -7.06
N ASP A 180 17.06 2.22 -5.73
CA ASP A 180 18.06 2.95 -4.96
C ASP A 180 19.50 2.55 -5.37
N ALA A 181 19.71 1.26 -5.69
CA ALA A 181 21.02 0.75 -6.08
C ALA A 181 21.45 1.19 -7.50
N ASP A 182 20.49 1.25 -8.43
CA ASP A 182 20.77 1.57 -9.84
C ASP A 182 20.69 3.09 -10.11
N GLY A 183 20.09 3.88 -9.20
CA GLY A 183 19.82 5.30 -9.42
C GLY A 183 18.88 5.57 -10.61
N THR A 184 18.07 4.56 -10.97
CA THR A 184 17.15 4.61 -12.10
C THR A 184 15.86 5.34 -11.73
N ASP A 185 15.19 5.90 -12.75
CA ASP A 185 13.85 6.45 -12.59
C ASP A 185 12.90 5.33 -12.12
N PRO A 186 12.16 5.52 -11.01
CA PRO A 186 11.19 4.54 -10.53
C PRO A 186 10.13 4.13 -11.56
N LEU A 187 9.92 4.93 -12.60
CA LEU A 187 8.95 4.67 -13.67
C LEU A 187 9.54 3.89 -14.85
N ASP A 188 10.87 3.85 -14.99
CA ASP A 188 11.55 3.06 -16.05
C ASP A 188 12.08 1.75 -15.47
N THR A 189 11.25 0.72 -15.49
CA THR A 189 11.63 -0.62 -15.04
C THR A 189 12.11 -1.53 -16.17
N SER A 190 12.03 -1.11 -17.45
CA SER A 190 12.44 -1.91 -18.60
C SER A 190 13.95 -2.09 -18.65
N GLY A 191 14.42 -3.34 -18.58
CA GLY A 191 15.84 -3.67 -18.56
C GLY A 191 16.58 -3.33 -17.26
N SER A 192 15.90 -2.80 -16.26
CA SER A 192 16.45 -2.45 -14.95
C SER A 192 16.50 -3.65 -14.00
N ARG A 193 17.25 -3.52 -12.92
CA ARG A 193 17.24 -4.50 -11.81
C ARG A 193 15.85 -4.63 -11.20
N ALA A 194 15.10 -3.55 -11.07
CA ALA A 194 13.72 -3.54 -10.58
C ALA A 194 12.80 -4.39 -11.49
N GLY A 195 12.92 -4.26 -12.81
CA GLY A 195 12.19 -5.11 -13.77
C GLY A 195 12.54 -6.60 -13.63
N SER A 196 13.82 -6.92 -13.45
CA SER A 196 14.27 -8.30 -13.22
C SER A 196 13.70 -8.89 -11.93
N VAL A 197 13.63 -8.10 -10.85
CA VAL A 197 13.01 -8.48 -9.57
C VAL A 197 11.52 -8.73 -9.79
N ALA A 198 10.80 -7.82 -10.43
CA ALA A 198 9.37 -7.97 -10.70
C ALA A 198 9.08 -9.23 -11.50
N ALA A 199 9.85 -9.51 -12.56
CA ALA A 199 9.71 -10.71 -13.39
C ALA A 199 9.92 -11.99 -12.58
N ALA A 200 10.92 -12.05 -11.70
CA ALA A 200 11.18 -13.22 -10.85
C ALA A 200 10.04 -13.48 -9.87
N TYR A 201 9.43 -12.45 -9.30
CA TYR A 201 8.26 -12.60 -8.43
C TYR A 201 7.03 -13.06 -9.22
N THR A 202 6.80 -12.53 -10.41
CA THR A 202 5.71 -12.97 -11.30
C THR A 202 5.83 -14.46 -11.63
N ASP A 203 7.02 -14.92 -12.02
CA ASP A 203 7.30 -16.35 -12.26
C ASP A 203 7.04 -17.20 -11.01
N ALA A 204 7.40 -16.71 -9.83
CA ALA A 204 7.11 -17.41 -8.58
C ALA A 204 5.60 -17.50 -8.29
N PHE A 205 4.84 -16.43 -8.54
CA PHE A 205 3.39 -16.44 -8.38
C PHE A 205 2.71 -17.44 -9.33
N GLU A 206 3.12 -17.48 -10.60
CA GLU A 206 2.63 -18.46 -11.57
C GLU A 206 2.86 -19.89 -11.09
N ARG A 207 4.03 -20.19 -10.54
CA ARG A 207 4.34 -21.52 -9.99
C ARG A 207 3.50 -21.86 -8.77
N ILE A 208 3.29 -20.92 -7.85
CA ILE A 208 2.47 -21.14 -6.64
C ILE A 208 1.02 -21.43 -7.03
N LEU A 209 0.52 -20.74 -8.06
CA LEU A 209 -0.86 -20.89 -8.54
C LEU A 209 -1.05 -22.05 -9.52
N GLY A 210 0.02 -22.67 -10.01
CA GLY A 210 -0.07 -23.60 -11.12
C GLY A 210 -0.61 -22.93 -12.39
N ALA A 211 -0.40 -21.63 -12.55
CA ALA A 211 -0.86 -20.86 -13.69
C ALA A 211 0.02 -21.12 -14.92
N PRO A 212 -0.51 -20.96 -16.15
CA PRO A 212 0.30 -21.07 -17.37
C PRO A 212 1.48 -20.10 -17.35
N PRO A 213 2.70 -20.51 -17.75
CA PRO A 213 3.86 -19.62 -17.80
C PRO A 213 3.58 -18.38 -18.65
N GLY A 214 3.93 -17.20 -18.13
CA GLY A 214 3.71 -15.92 -18.78
C GLY A 214 2.28 -15.37 -18.69
N SER A 215 1.36 -16.09 -18.06
CA SER A 215 -0.04 -15.67 -17.94
C SER A 215 -0.23 -14.47 -17.01
N LEU A 216 0.68 -14.25 -16.07
CA LEU A 216 0.69 -13.13 -15.12
C LEU A 216 1.71 -12.05 -15.49
N THR A 217 2.44 -12.18 -16.59
CA THR A 217 3.33 -11.12 -17.08
C THR A 217 2.52 -9.91 -17.50
N ALA A 218 3.01 -8.70 -17.17
CA ALA A 218 2.35 -7.47 -17.56
C ALA A 218 2.10 -7.45 -19.08
N ARG A 219 0.87 -7.12 -19.46
CA ARG A 219 0.50 -6.94 -20.86
C ARG A 219 0.83 -5.48 -21.24
N ASP A 220 1.61 -5.30 -22.32
CA ASP A 220 1.93 -3.99 -22.89
C ASP A 220 0.67 -3.21 -23.30
#